data_9e132ffbf7871c123e1697775fcc62cc
#
_entry.id   9e132ffbf7871c123e1697775fcc62cc
#
_cell.length_a   1.000
_cell.length_b   1.000
_cell.length_c   1.000
_cell.angle_alpha   90.00
_cell.angle_beta   90.00
_cell.angle_gamma   90.00
#
_symmetry.space_group_name_H-M   'P 1'
#
loop_
_entity.id
_entity.type
_entity.pdbx_description
1 polymer ?
#
loop_
_entity_poly.entity_id
_entity_poly.type
_entity_poly.pdbx_seq_one_letter_code
_entity_poly.pdbx_strand_id
1 'polypeptide(L)'
;MNKYIIYLCLIVSIYSIDMDKAIKHLESHAKKHSVHLCAGYVARALHAGGFKFTDQSAAYQYRTNGILKSIGYKEIPKPKSFQKGDITITERISAHKYGHMAMYSGKQWISDFKQNSEFVMTKKLNLQFIIIDIVNKNKIIY
;
A
#
# COMPACT_ATOMS: atom_id res chain seq x y z
N MET A 1 -2.73 30.94 48.78
CA MET A 1 -2.78 29.57 48.20
C MET A 1 -2.76 29.68 46.68
N ASN A 2 -1.57 29.55 46.08
CA ASN A 2 -1.42 29.60 44.63
C ASN A 2 -1.72 28.25 44.05
N LYS A 3 -2.87 28.15 43.40
CA LYS A 3 -3.19 26.97 42.56
C LYS A 3 -2.53 27.17 41.19
N TYR A 4 -1.35 26.67 41.00
CA TYR A 4 -0.76 26.52 39.69
C TYR A 4 -1.50 25.35 39.02
N ILE A 5 -2.47 25.67 38.19
CA ILE A 5 -3.07 24.72 37.25
C ILE A 5 -2.03 24.51 36.15
N ILE A 6 -1.29 23.44 36.25
CA ILE A 6 -0.42 22.97 35.19
C ILE A 6 -1.34 22.38 34.10
N TYR A 7 -1.62 23.17 33.07
CA TYR A 7 -2.18 22.66 31.83
C TYR A 7 -1.09 21.83 31.17
N LEU A 8 -1.11 20.54 31.45
CA LEU A 8 -0.36 19.56 30.67
C LEU A 8 -1.04 19.49 29.31
N CYS A 9 -0.57 20.31 28.36
CA CYS A 9 -0.95 20.21 26.96
C CYS A 9 -0.38 18.88 26.46
N LEU A 10 -1.18 17.82 26.53
CA LEU A 10 -0.95 16.58 25.82
C LEU A 10 -1.03 16.92 24.32
N ILE A 11 0.13 17.16 23.71
CA ILE A 11 0.23 17.22 22.26
C ILE A 11 0.04 15.77 21.79
N VAL A 12 -1.21 15.38 21.58
CA VAL A 12 -1.53 14.17 20.88
C VAL A 12 -1.12 14.41 19.44
N SER A 13 0.04 13.89 19.05
CA SER A 13 0.43 13.83 17.65
C SER A 13 -0.58 12.97 16.91
N ILE A 14 -1.54 13.61 16.27
CA ILE A 14 -2.51 12.93 15.40
C ILE A 14 -1.73 12.52 14.15
N TYR A 15 -1.25 11.29 14.12
CA TYR A 15 -0.72 10.70 12.90
C TYR A 15 -1.91 10.39 11.99
N SER A 16 -2.22 11.29 11.07
CA SER A 16 -3.22 11.02 10.05
C SER A 16 -2.57 10.25 8.89
N ILE A 17 -3.23 9.18 8.46
CA ILE A 17 -2.89 8.50 7.22
C ILE A 17 -3.36 9.37 6.05
N ASP A 18 -2.45 9.66 5.14
CA ASP A 18 -2.69 10.46 3.94
C ASP A 18 -2.42 9.64 2.68
N MET A 19 -3.48 9.09 2.12
CA MET A 19 -3.41 8.27 0.92
C MET A 19 -3.04 9.10 -0.32
N ASP A 20 -3.45 10.36 -0.40
CA ASP A 20 -3.09 11.23 -1.52
C ASP A 20 -1.60 11.51 -1.53
N LYS A 21 -1.00 11.68 -0.35
CA LYS A 21 0.45 11.82 -0.21
C LYS A 21 1.18 10.54 -0.61
N ALA A 22 0.68 9.37 -0.20
CA ALA A 22 1.24 8.08 -0.62
C ALA A 22 1.23 7.94 -2.15
N ILE A 23 0.10 8.21 -2.78
CA ILE A 23 -0.06 8.10 -4.23
C ILE A 23 0.82 9.11 -4.96
N LYS A 24 0.84 10.36 -4.53
CA LYS A 24 1.71 11.38 -5.11
C LYS A 24 3.19 10.97 -5.04
N HIS A 25 3.60 10.38 -3.93
CA HIS A 25 4.96 9.84 -3.80
C HIS A 25 5.21 8.72 -4.83
N LEU A 26 4.29 7.77 -4.95
CA LEU A 26 4.41 6.65 -5.88
C LEU A 26 4.46 7.14 -7.34
N GLU A 27 3.55 8.04 -7.73
CA GLU A 27 3.47 8.62 -9.07
C GLU A 27 4.76 9.35 -9.47
N SER A 28 5.33 10.14 -8.54
CA SER A 28 6.52 10.94 -8.80
C SER A 28 7.81 10.12 -8.88
N HIS A 29 7.83 8.92 -8.28
CA HIS A 29 9.01 8.05 -8.27
C HIS A 29 8.94 6.92 -9.29
N ALA A 30 7.75 6.63 -9.86
CA ALA A 30 7.56 5.58 -10.84
C ALA A 30 8.51 5.75 -12.04
N LYS A 31 9.13 4.66 -12.45
CA LYS A 31 10.07 4.62 -13.58
C LYS A 31 9.33 4.45 -14.90
N LYS A 32 10.04 4.61 -16.00
CA LYS A 32 9.51 4.36 -17.34
C LYS A 32 9.23 2.87 -17.57
N HIS A 33 10.08 2.00 -16.98
CA HIS A 33 9.98 0.55 -17.06
C HIS A 33 10.25 -0.07 -15.69
N SER A 34 9.86 -1.33 -15.50
CA SER A 34 10.14 -2.05 -14.25
C SER A 34 11.64 -2.12 -13.96
N VAL A 35 11.98 -1.88 -12.71
CA VAL A 35 13.34 -2.05 -12.15
C VAL A 35 13.37 -3.19 -11.13
N HIS A 36 12.33 -4.06 -11.12
CA HIS A 36 12.18 -5.23 -10.26
C HIS A 36 12.13 -4.91 -8.75
N LEU A 37 11.63 -3.74 -8.40
CA LEU A 37 11.51 -3.25 -7.02
C LEU A 37 10.06 -2.87 -6.65
N CYS A 38 9.07 -3.52 -7.27
CA CYS A 38 7.65 -3.19 -7.15
C CYS A 38 7.17 -3.00 -5.70
N ALA A 39 7.45 -3.97 -4.83
CA ALA A 39 7.03 -3.90 -3.43
C ALA A 39 7.73 -2.77 -2.67
N GLY A 40 9.01 -2.55 -2.91
CA GLY A 40 9.76 -1.46 -2.27
C GLY A 40 9.25 -0.07 -2.65
N TYR A 41 8.77 0.12 -3.89
CA TYR A 41 8.17 1.40 -4.31
C TYR A 41 6.83 1.63 -3.63
N VAL A 42 5.96 0.62 -3.59
CA VAL A 42 4.67 0.72 -2.90
C VAL A 42 4.86 0.91 -1.39
N ALA A 43 5.80 0.19 -0.77
CA ALA A 43 6.11 0.35 0.65
C ALA A 43 6.56 1.77 0.99
N ARG A 44 7.50 2.33 0.23
CA ARG A 44 7.95 3.72 0.43
C ARG A 44 6.82 4.73 0.25
N ALA A 45 5.92 4.49 -0.68
CA ALA A 45 4.73 5.33 -0.86
C ALA A 45 3.81 5.27 0.37
N LEU A 46 3.55 4.08 0.89
CA LEU A 46 2.75 3.90 2.11
C LEU A 46 3.42 4.59 3.31
N HIS A 47 4.74 4.46 3.48
CA HIS A 47 5.46 5.19 4.53
C HIS A 47 5.34 6.71 4.36
N ALA A 48 5.45 7.23 3.13
CA ALA A 48 5.25 8.65 2.84
C ALA A 48 3.83 9.12 3.21
N GLY A 49 2.83 8.25 3.08
CA GLY A 49 1.46 8.47 3.52
C GLY A 49 1.23 8.30 5.01
N GLY A 50 2.26 8.02 5.81
CA GLY A 50 2.17 7.92 7.26
C GLY A 50 1.96 6.50 7.81
N PHE A 51 1.88 5.47 6.98
CA PHE A 51 1.81 4.08 7.44
C PHE A 51 3.13 3.64 8.09
N LYS A 52 3.04 2.86 9.17
CA LYS A 52 4.20 2.35 9.93
C LYS A 52 4.18 0.83 9.93
N PHE A 53 5.19 0.22 9.35
CA PHE A 53 5.39 -1.23 9.30
C PHE A 53 6.85 -1.55 8.93
N THR A 54 7.23 -2.83 9.04
CA THR A 54 8.55 -3.30 8.61
C THR A 54 8.50 -3.73 7.16
N ASP A 55 9.42 -3.24 6.35
CA ASP A 55 9.54 -3.62 4.94
C ASP A 55 9.83 -5.11 4.78
N GLN A 56 9.30 -5.67 3.72
CA GLN A 56 9.50 -7.07 3.35
C GLN A 56 10.38 -7.18 2.11
N SER A 57 11.07 -8.30 1.99
CA SER A 57 11.98 -8.56 0.86
C SER A 57 11.26 -8.98 -0.43
N ALA A 58 10.00 -9.41 -0.34
CA ALA A 58 9.20 -9.86 -1.46
C ALA A 58 7.76 -9.39 -1.38
N ALA A 59 7.14 -9.17 -2.53
CA ALA A 59 5.77 -8.65 -2.63
C ALA A 59 4.75 -9.54 -1.90
N TYR A 60 4.79 -10.86 -2.11
CA TYR A 60 3.86 -11.79 -1.48
C TYR A 60 3.91 -11.76 0.06
N GLN A 61 5.07 -11.42 0.65
CA GLN A 61 5.25 -11.37 2.11
C GLN A 61 4.43 -10.26 2.78
N TYR A 62 4.13 -9.18 2.07
CA TYR A 62 3.24 -8.12 2.60
C TYR A 62 1.85 -8.65 2.94
N ARG A 63 1.42 -9.72 2.26
CA ARG A 63 0.21 -10.45 2.54
C ARG A 63 0.43 -11.56 3.56
N THR A 64 1.34 -12.51 3.26
CA THR A 64 1.50 -13.74 4.05
C THR A 64 1.99 -13.49 5.47
N ASN A 65 2.77 -12.43 5.69
CA ASN A 65 3.22 -12.01 7.01
C ASN A 65 2.24 -11.04 7.71
N GLY A 66 1.08 -10.80 7.11
CA GLY A 66 0.03 -9.96 7.70
C GLY A 66 0.36 -8.46 7.76
N ILE A 67 1.37 -7.99 7.03
CA ILE A 67 1.82 -6.58 7.07
C ILE A 67 0.68 -5.64 6.65
N LEU A 68 0.07 -5.86 5.48
CA LEU A 68 -1.02 -5.01 5.02
C LEU A 68 -2.23 -5.09 5.96
N LYS A 69 -2.54 -6.27 6.49
CA LYS A 69 -3.61 -6.44 7.48
C LYS A 69 -3.36 -5.61 8.74
N SER A 70 -2.12 -5.59 9.24
CA SER A 70 -1.75 -4.85 10.46
C SER A 70 -1.91 -3.33 10.33
N ILE A 71 -1.88 -2.79 9.11
CA ILE A 71 -2.06 -1.37 8.82
C ILE A 71 -3.45 -1.01 8.29
N GLY A 72 -4.42 -1.94 8.39
CA GLY A 72 -5.83 -1.68 8.16
C GLY A 72 -6.38 -2.12 6.81
N TYR A 73 -5.57 -2.81 5.98
CA TYR A 73 -6.05 -3.42 4.75
C TYR A 73 -6.75 -4.76 5.02
N LYS A 74 -7.72 -5.12 4.19
CA LYS A 74 -8.34 -6.46 4.17
C LYS A 74 -8.41 -7.00 2.75
N GLU A 75 -8.35 -8.31 2.63
CA GLU A 75 -8.57 -9.00 1.36
C GLU A 75 -10.05 -8.91 0.96
N ILE A 76 -10.29 -8.62 -0.30
CA ILE A 76 -11.64 -8.58 -0.88
C ILE A 76 -11.68 -9.34 -2.20
N PRO A 77 -12.83 -9.89 -2.60
CA PRO A 77 -13.05 -10.36 -3.96
C PRO A 77 -12.80 -9.21 -4.96
N LYS A 78 -12.48 -9.57 -6.22
CA LYS A 78 -12.30 -8.54 -7.26
C LYS A 78 -13.53 -7.63 -7.34
N PRO A 79 -13.40 -6.34 -7.06
CA PRO A 79 -14.51 -5.41 -7.08
C PRO A 79 -14.90 -5.07 -8.53
N LYS A 80 -16.11 -4.52 -8.72
CA LYS A 80 -16.53 -3.99 -10.02
C LYS A 80 -15.71 -2.76 -10.44
N SER A 81 -15.25 -1.98 -9.48
CA SER A 81 -14.38 -0.82 -9.68
C SER A 81 -13.37 -0.74 -8.56
N PHE A 82 -12.14 -0.35 -8.92
CA PHE A 82 -11.06 -0.14 -7.97
C PHE A 82 -11.17 1.24 -7.31
N GLN A 83 -10.71 1.31 -6.07
CA GLN A 83 -10.64 2.54 -5.29
C GLN A 83 -9.20 3.01 -5.15
N LYS A 84 -9.00 4.31 -5.07
CA LYS A 84 -7.70 4.90 -4.76
C LYS A 84 -7.11 4.27 -3.50
N GLY A 85 -5.89 3.75 -3.60
CA GLY A 85 -5.20 3.08 -2.52
C GLY A 85 -5.40 1.56 -2.48
N ASP A 86 -6.25 0.97 -3.33
CA ASP A 86 -6.33 -0.48 -3.46
C ASP A 86 -4.96 -1.05 -3.85
N ILE A 87 -4.61 -2.20 -3.30
CA ILE A 87 -3.35 -2.88 -3.57
C ILE A 87 -3.64 -4.25 -4.15
N THR A 88 -2.93 -4.60 -5.23
CA THR A 88 -2.89 -5.98 -5.72
C THR A 88 -1.59 -6.64 -5.29
N ILE A 89 -1.69 -7.90 -4.88
CA ILE A 89 -0.54 -8.77 -4.67
C ILE A 89 -0.71 -10.02 -5.50
N THR A 90 0.31 -10.33 -6.30
CA THR A 90 0.44 -11.59 -7.00
C THR A 90 1.30 -12.53 -6.17
N GLU A 91 0.83 -13.76 -6.00
CA GLU A 91 1.59 -14.80 -5.33
C GLU A 91 2.87 -15.14 -6.10
N ARG A 92 3.82 -15.72 -5.38
CA ARG A 92 5.04 -16.22 -6.00
C ARG A 92 4.75 -17.43 -6.88
N ILE A 93 5.38 -17.45 -8.03
CA ILE A 93 5.40 -18.59 -8.94
C ILE A 93 6.83 -18.83 -9.41
N SER A 94 7.08 -19.98 -10.05
CA SER A 94 8.44 -20.33 -10.53
C SER A 94 9.07 -19.24 -11.41
N ALA A 95 8.29 -18.61 -12.28
CA ALA A 95 8.74 -17.52 -13.15
C ALA A 95 8.88 -16.17 -12.43
N HIS A 96 8.21 -15.99 -11.27
CA HIS A 96 8.18 -14.73 -10.49
C HIS A 96 8.22 -15.03 -8.99
N LYS A 97 9.38 -15.46 -8.54
CA LYS A 97 9.60 -15.94 -7.16
C LYS A 97 9.32 -14.94 -6.05
N TYR A 98 9.26 -13.65 -6.36
CA TYR A 98 8.98 -12.59 -5.39
C TYR A 98 7.53 -12.10 -5.42
N GLY A 99 6.71 -12.60 -6.37
CA GLY A 99 5.40 -12.06 -6.64
C GLY A 99 5.47 -10.64 -7.22
N HIS A 100 4.33 -9.95 -7.23
CA HIS A 100 4.25 -8.56 -7.68
C HIS A 100 3.30 -7.78 -6.78
N MET A 101 3.55 -6.48 -6.60
CA MET A 101 2.72 -5.58 -5.81
C MET A 101 2.53 -4.27 -6.55
N ALA A 102 1.28 -3.81 -6.64
CA ALA A 102 0.94 -2.53 -7.23
C ALA A 102 -0.18 -1.85 -6.44
N MET A 103 -0.24 -0.52 -6.50
CA MET A 103 -1.28 0.30 -5.88
C MET A 103 -2.05 1.06 -6.94
N TYR A 104 -3.36 1.16 -6.78
CA TYR A 104 -4.23 1.93 -7.66
C TYR A 104 -4.27 3.41 -7.24
N SER A 105 -3.91 4.29 -8.19
CA SER A 105 -3.84 5.74 -7.94
C SER A 105 -5.21 6.45 -7.99
N GLY A 106 -6.26 5.74 -8.36
CA GLY A 106 -7.55 6.32 -8.75
C GLY A 106 -7.68 6.52 -10.26
N LYS A 107 -6.58 6.36 -11.01
CA LYS A 107 -6.53 6.48 -12.47
C LYS A 107 -5.88 5.26 -13.12
N GLN A 108 -4.82 4.73 -12.52
CA GLN A 108 -4.04 3.62 -13.04
C GLN A 108 -3.32 2.85 -11.93
N TRP A 109 -2.88 1.65 -12.22
CA TRP A 109 -2.04 0.86 -11.36
C TRP A 109 -0.58 1.30 -11.45
N ILE A 110 0.09 1.39 -10.31
CA ILE A 110 1.49 1.82 -10.21
C ILE A 110 2.24 0.91 -9.24
N SER A 111 3.39 0.45 -9.68
CA SER A 111 4.39 -0.24 -8.87
C SER A 111 5.69 0.57 -8.86
N ASP A 112 6.80 -0.02 -9.26
CA ASP A 112 8.02 0.71 -9.62
C ASP A 112 7.92 1.41 -11.00
N PHE A 113 6.84 1.15 -11.74
CA PHE A 113 6.48 1.82 -12.99
C PHE A 113 4.95 1.91 -13.14
N LYS A 114 4.47 2.72 -14.08
CA LYS A 114 3.05 2.86 -14.42
C LYS A 114 2.60 1.71 -15.29
N GLN A 115 1.51 1.03 -14.89
CA GLN A 115 1.00 -0.18 -15.50
C GLN A 115 -0.32 0.07 -16.24
N ASN A 116 -0.54 -0.66 -17.34
CA ASN A 116 -1.80 -0.59 -18.10
C ASN A 116 -2.94 -1.39 -17.46
N SER A 117 -2.63 -2.29 -16.52
CA SER A 117 -3.61 -3.11 -15.82
C SER A 117 -3.12 -3.44 -14.41
N GLU A 118 -4.01 -4.03 -13.61
CA GLU A 118 -3.67 -4.55 -12.28
C GLU A 118 -2.58 -5.64 -12.32
N PHE A 119 -2.32 -6.20 -13.49
CA PHE A 119 -1.38 -7.30 -13.68
C PHE A 119 -0.29 -6.94 -14.68
N VAL A 120 0.93 -7.22 -14.32
CA VAL A 120 2.09 -7.09 -15.21
C VAL A 120 2.25 -8.32 -16.10
N MET A 121 1.58 -9.40 -15.73
CA MET A 121 1.75 -10.70 -16.39
C MET A 121 0.58 -11.07 -17.26
N THR A 122 0.90 -11.62 -18.43
CA THR A 122 -0.07 -12.03 -19.44
C THR A 122 -1.12 -12.99 -18.91
N LYS A 123 -2.34 -12.88 -19.43
CA LYS A 123 -3.58 -13.63 -19.16
C LYS A 123 -3.46 -15.17 -19.10
N LYS A 124 -2.29 -15.75 -19.29
CA LYS A 124 -2.06 -17.20 -19.47
C LYS A 124 -1.81 -17.98 -18.19
N LEU A 125 -1.63 -17.32 -17.07
CA LEU A 125 -1.37 -17.98 -15.79
C LEU A 125 -2.59 -17.74 -14.88
N ASN A 126 -3.24 -18.83 -14.43
CA ASN A 126 -4.26 -18.82 -13.38
C ASN A 126 -3.60 -18.39 -12.04
N LEU A 127 -3.19 -17.13 -11.97
CA LEU A 127 -2.60 -16.57 -10.76
C LEU A 127 -3.72 -16.18 -9.81
N GLN A 128 -3.64 -16.60 -8.58
CA GLN A 128 -4.50 -16.09 -7.52
C GLN A 128 -4.11 -14.63 -7.24
N PHE A 129 -5.04 -13.75 -7.54
CA PHE A 129 -4.90 -12.33 -7.27
C PHE A 129 -5.65 -11.99 -6.01
N ILE A 130 -5.02 -11.22 -5.17
CA ILE A 130 -5.63 -10.72 -3.96
C ILE A 130 -5.68 -9.22 -4.09
N ILE A 131 -6.89 -8.71 -4.06
CA ILE A 131 -7.15 -7.28 -3.98
C ILE A 131 -7.34 -6.97 -2.52
N ILE A 132 -6.65 -5.97 -2.07
CA ILE A 132 -6.65 -5.58 -0.68
C ILE A 132 -7.12 -4.14 -0.63
N ASP A 133 -8.31 -3.94 -0.05
CA ASP A 133 -8.89 -2.62 0.17
C ASP A 133 -8.57 -2.12 1.58
N ILE A 134 -8.35 -0.82 1.70
CA ILE A 134 -8.21 -0.18 3.00
C ILE A 134 -9.61 0.12 3.58
N VAL A 135 -9.95 -0.58 4.64
CA VAL A 135 -11.30 -0.52 5.27
C VAL A 135 -11.64 0.84 5.86
N ASN A 136 -10.65 1.70 6.08
CA ASN A 136 -10.87 2.98 6.74
C ASN A 136 -9.93 4.05 6.19
N LYS A 137 -10.28 4.62 5.04
CA LYS A 137 -9.49 5.67 4.37
C LYS A 137 -9.33 6.95 5.21
N ASN A 138 -10.10 7.06 6.31
CA ASN A 138 -10.11 8.23 7.20
C ASN A 138 -9.88 7.86 8.66
N LYS A 139 -9.22 6.74 8.96
CA LYS A 139 -8.97 6.39 10.35
C LYS A 139 -7.93 7.31 10.96
N ILE A 140 -8.39 8.26 11.77
CA ILE A 140 -7.59 8.92 12.78
C ILE A 140 -7.24 7.83 13.80
N ILE A 141 -5.98 7.43 13.85
CA ILE A 141 -5.49 6.52 14.89
C ILE A 141 -5.15 7.41 16.09
N TYR A 142 -5.98 7.31 17.12
CA TYR A 142 -5.72 7.92 18.42
C TYR A 142 -4.62 7.17 19.15
#